data_9fde22d7ed7bb1ae274658955bf82d23
#
_entry.id   9fde22d7ed7bb1ae274658955bf82d23
#
_cell.length_a   1.000
_cell.length_b   1.000
_cell.length_c   1.000
_cell.angle_alpha   90.00
_cell.angle_beta   90.00
_cell.angle_gamma   90.00
#
_symmetry.space_group_name_H-M   'P 1'
#
loop_
_entity.id
_entity.type
_entity.pdbx_description
1 polymer ?
#
loop_
_entity_poly.entity_id
_entity_poly.type
_entity_poly.pdbx_seq_one_letter_code
_entity_poly.pdbx_strand_id
1 'polypeptide(L)'
;MRLKNSMLSLAMALLVSSCSSTEETRSTAPVTFQAHDIAEYRGGYAVEVADFNGDGLLDVVANSTGNPELVWHENPTWEPHVIVSDTRGIVNKAIADIDGDGIPEVAIQSAFAMQAANSEGINWVVRSGGNPEGTWAAQLIDRFETSHHVVWVDLDGDGALELVNAPLIGPGSLAPTYDQDSASVFWYGQENWDRGIIADADIPGVIHRVRKVSWDTGGRDQILVASFEGIGLYSANGTGDAMTFEKELISRGHVEAAPRLGSSDVGSGMSNGQRILGSVEPWHGNEVVVYTESDGMWNRRVIFDGVTSGHEVVVVDLNGDDRADIVANDNSRVTTNRPNGTPGVHVFFSPEDPATGEWSYSRIESEAAMNGCVPGDMNQDGWTDLVCTGGGGVIRWYENLGQQDSPR
;
A
#
# COMPACT_ATOMS: atom_id res chain seq x y z
N MET A 1 -36.41 69.04 50.73
CA MET A 1 -36.41 68.92 49.30
C MET A 1 -35.63 67.65 48.96
N ARG A 2 -36.33 66.53 48.71
CA ARG A 2 -35.69 65.19 48.49
C ARG A 2 -35.81 64.84 47.02
N LEU A 3 -34.66 64.64 46.32
CA LEU A 3 -34.60 64.13 44.96
C LEU A 3 -34.64 62.61 45.05
N LYS A 4 -35.56 62.00 44.30
CA LYS A 4 -35.68 60.57 44.08
C LYS A 4 -34.88 60.22 42.82
N ASN A 5 -33.85 59.39 42.99
CA ASN A 5 -33.15 58.73 41.89
C ASN A 5 -33.90 57.44 41.53
N SER A 6 -34.38 57.34 40.30
CA SER A 6 -34.88 56.08 39.73
C SER A 6 -33.78 55.37 38.95
N MET A 7 -33.44 54.20 39.42
CA MET A 7 -32.55 53.27 38.68
C MET A 7 -33.38 52.50 37.63
N LEU A 8 -33.00 52.64 36.38
CA LEU A 8 -33.49 51.83 35.27
C LEU A 8 -32.60 50.58 35.13
N SER A 9 -33.12 49.41 35.47
CA SER A 9 -32.43 48.12 35.23
C SER A 9 -32.64 47.67 33.81
N LEU A 10 -31.55 47.61 33.04
CA LEU A 10 -31.55 47.06 31.68
C LEU A 10 -31.30 45.56 31.78
N ALA A 11 -32.29 44.74 31.54
CA ALA A 11 -32.14 43.29 31.44
C ALA A 11 -31.62 42.93 30.04
N MET A 12 -30.40 42.46 29.97
CA MET A 12 -29.77 41.96 28.76
C MET A 12 -30.13 40.46 28.61
N ALA A 13 -31.01 40.13 27.70
CA ALA A 13 -31.36 38.76 27.33
C ALA A 13 -30.24 38.17 26.47
N LEU A 14 -29.47 37.22 27.01
CA LEU A 14 -28.56 36.39 26.25
C LEU A 14 -29.37 35.35 25.43
N LEU A 15 -29.45 35.56 24.12
CA LEU A 15 -29.85 34.52 23.19
C LEU A 15 -28.71 33.49 23.07
N VAL A 16 -28.84 32.36 23.75
CA VAL A 16 -28.01 31.19 23.49
C VAL A 16 -28.55 30.52 22.24
N SER A 17 -27.90 30.76 21.11
CA SER A 17 -28.11 29.97 19.88
C SER A 17 -27.52 28.59 20.08
N SER A 18 -28.34 27.59 20.35
CA SER A 18 -27.93 26.19 20.29
C SER A 18 -27.76 25.83 18.81
N CYS A 19 -26.52 25.82 18.32
CA CYS A 19 -26.16 25.01 17.16
C CYS A 19 -26.38 23.55 17.54
N SER A 20 -27.48 22.96 17.14
CA SER A 20 -27.61 21.54 17.03
C SER A 20 -26.76 21.13 15.81
N SER A 21 -25.58 20.60 16.05
CA SER A 21 -24.90 19.77 15.06
C SER A 21 -25.80 18.56 14.85
N THR A 22 -26.51 18.53 13.71
CA THR A 22 -27.01 17.26 13.19
C THR A 22 -25.75 16.42 12.91
N GLU A 23 -25.47 15.42 13.74
CA GLU A 23 -24.64 14.31 13.33
C GLU A 23 -25.35 13.72 12.11
N GLU A 24 -24.83 14.00 10.91
CA GLU A 24 -25.18 13.23 9.73
C GLU A 24 -24.78 11.80 10.05
N THR A 25 -25.76 10.93 10.17
CA THR A 25 -25.51 9.48 10.28
C THR A 25 -24.87 9.07 8.96
N ARG A 26 -23.52 8.89 8.99
CA ARG A 26 -22.78 8.36 7.86
C ARG A 26 -23.34 7.00 7.49
N SER A 27 -23.60 6.80 6.21
CA SER A 27 -24.18 5.57 5.72
C SER A 27 -23.12 4.47 5.69
N THR A 28 -23.48 3.27 6.13
CA THR A 28 -22.64 2.05 6.04
C THR A 28 -22.89 1.30 4.73
N ALA A 29 -23.61 1.90 3.77
CA ALA A 29 -23.92 1.22 2.52
C ALA A 29 -22.70 1.06 1.63
N PRO A 30 -22.58 -0.05 0.91
CA PRO A 30 -21.56 -0.22 -0.12
C PRO A 30 -21.64 0.87 -1.18
N VAL A 31 -20.50 1.30 -1.69
CA VAL A 31 -20.40 2.20 -2.83
C VAL A 31 -20.39 1.41 -4.14
N THR A 32 -20.61 2.08 -5.26
CA THR A 32 -20.52 1.50 -6.59
C THR A 32 -19.27 2.00 -7.31
N PHE A 33 -18.71 1.15 -8.17
CA PHE A 33 -17.51 1.48 -8.95
C PHE A 33 -17.81 1.42 -10.44
N GLN A 34 -17.23 2.34 -11.20
CA GLN A 34 -17.21 2.34 -12.65
C GLN A 34 -15.79 2.10 -13.14
N ALA A 35 -15.62 1.11 -14.02
CA ALA A 35 -14.30 0.77 -14.55
C ALA A 35 -13.95 1.60 -15.78
N HIS A 36 -12.73 2.14 -15.82
CA HIS A 36 -12.14 2.89 -16.92
C HIS A 36 -10.77 2.30 -17.27
N ASP A 37 -10.57 1.89 -18.51
CA ASP A 37 -9.27 1.44 -18.97
C ASP A 37 -8.36 2.63 -19.26
N ILE A 38 -7.20 2.68 -18.58
CA ILE A 38 -6.16 3.68 -18.78
C ILE A 38 -5.28 3.28 -19.97
N ALA A 39 -4.76 2.05 -19.94
CA ALA A 39 -3.89 1.54 -20.99
C ALA A 39 -3.95 0.00 -21.12
N GLU A 40 -3.70 -0.52 -22.30
CA GLU A 40 -3.33 -1.93 -22.47
C GLU A 40 -1.92 -2.14 -21.90
N TYR A 41 -1.78 -3.05 -20.93
CA TYR A 41 -0.52 -3.25 -20.22
C TYR A 41 -0.25 -4.72 -19.89
N ARG A 42 0.49 -5.40 -20.76
CA ARG A 42 0.73 -6.83 -20.64
C ARG A 42 1.65 -7.16 -19.46
N GLY A 43 1.22 -8.10 -18.64
CA GLY A 43 2.02 -8.60 -17.52
C GLY A 43 2.24 -7.55 -16.43
N GLY A 44 1.30 -6.64 -16.23
CA GLY A 44 1.32 -5.68 -15.14
C GLY A 44 1.59 -6.37 -13.82
N TYR A 45 2.44 -5.77 -12.98
CA TYR A 45 2.84 -6.36 -11.71
C TYR A 45 2.50 -5.47 -10.52
N ALA A 46 2.93 -4.22 -10.51
CA ALA A 46 2.59 -3.25 -9.49
C ALA A 46 2.22 -1.89 -10.10
N VAL A 47 1.38 -1.13 -9.42
CA VAL A 47 0.92 0.22 -9.81
C VAL A 47 1.12 1.18 -8.65
N GLU A 48 1.38 2.44 -8.96
CA GLU A 48 1.45 3.57 -8.04
C GLU A 48 0.78 4.79 -8.68
N VAL A 49 0.41 5.76 -7.87
CA VAL A 49 -0.14 7.04 -8.32
C VAL A 49 0.62 8.19 -7.66
N ALA A 50 0.91 9.23 -8.43
CA ALA A 50 1.53 10.47 -7.96
C ALA A 50 1.27 11.58 -8.97
N ASP A 51 1.32 12.82 -8.56
CA ASP A 51 1.31 13.99 -9.45
C ASP A 51 2.74 14.20 -9.99
N PHE A 52 3.00 13.78 -11.23
CA PHE A 52 4.31 13.87 -11.85
C PHE A 52 4.57 15.22 -12.52
N ASN A 53 3.52 15.93 -12.96
CA ASN A 53 3.66 17.18 -13.71
C ASN A 53 3.29 18.44 -12.91
N GLY A 54 2.83 18.29 -11.66
CA GLY A 54 2.50 19.39 -10.76
C GLY A 54 1.17 20.06 -11.10
N ASP A 55 0.27 19.39 -11.80
CA ASP A 55 -1.06 19.91 -12.15
C ASP A 55 -2.13 19.67 -11.07
N GLY A 56 -1.79 18.90 -10.07
CA GLY A 56 -2.64 18.54 -8.93
C GLY A 56 -3.47 17.29 -9.14
N LEU A 57 -3.47 16.67 -10.32
CA LEU A 57 -4.10 15.38 -10.57
C LEU A 57 -3.10 14.23 -10.30
N LEU A 58 -3.63 13.10 -9.88
CA LEU A 58 -2.80 11.90 -9.73
C LEU A 58 -2.61 11.21 -11.08
N ASP A 59 -1.36 11.09 -11.52
CA ASP A 59 -0.96 10.28 -12.66
C ASP A 59 -0.72 8.83 -12.26
N VAL A 60 -0.61 7.94 -13.24
CA VAL A 60 -0.49 6.50 -13.00
C VAL A 60 0.82 5.96 -13.55
N VAL A 61 1.57 5.24 -12.73
CA VAL A 61 2.75 4.50 -13.16
C VAL A 61 2.63 3.03 -12.82
N ALA A 62 2.80 2.15 -13.80
CA ALA A 62 2.78 0.71 -13.61
C ALA A 62 4.07 0.07 -14.12
N ASN A 63 4.47 -1.05 -13.51
CA ASN A 63 5.59 -1.84 -13.97
C ASN A 63 5.18 -3.27 -14.33
N SER A 64 6.00 -3.89 -15.17
CA SER A 64 5.88 -5.27 -15.58
C SER A 64 7.25 -5.92 -15.58
N THR A 65 7.35 -7.16 -15.11
CA THR A 65 8.59 -7.93 -15.19
C THR A 65 8.99 -8.28 -16.63
N GLY A 66 8.06 -8.17 -17.57
CA GLY A 66 8.26 -8.47 -19.00
C GLY A 66 8.42 -7.25 -19.90
N ASN A 67 8.10 -6.04 -19.41
CA ASN A 67 8.27 -4.80 -20.17
C ASN A 67 9.61 -4.13 -19.79
N PRO A 68 10.44 -3.73 -20.76
CA PRO A 68 11.72 -3.06 -20.46
C PRO A 68 11.58 -1.57 -20.13
N GLU A 69 10.39 -1.01 -20.21
CA GLU A 69 10.11 0.40 -19.95
C GLU A 69 9.29 0.59 -18.68
N LEU A 70 9.60 1.65 -17.94
CA LEU A 70 8.72 2.24 -16.95
C LEU A 70 8.16 3.53 -17.50
N VAL A 71 6.84 3.64 -17.49
CA VAL A 71 6.08 4.73 -18.08
C VAL A 71 5.08 5.26 -17.06
N TRP A 72 4.93 6.58 -16.96
CA TRP A 72 3.80 7.17 -16.28
C TRP A 72 2.76 7.67 -17.30
N HIS A 73 1.49 7.60 -16.95
CA HIS A 73 0.35 7.99 -17.77
C HIS A 73 -0.28 9.24 -17.18
N GLU A 74 -0.28 10.31 -17.94
CA GLU A 74 -0.78 11.64 -17.54
C GLU A 74 -2.31 11.66 -17.44
N ASN A 75 -2.84 11.98 -16.28
CA ASN A 75 -4.26 12.21 -16.06
C ASN A 75 -4.65 13.63 -16.55
N PRO A 76 -5.75 13.86 -17.27
CA PRO A 76 -6.80 12.88 -17.63
C PRO A 76 -6.65 12.31 -19.05
N THR A 77 -5.56 12.60 -19.74
CA THR A 77 -5.37 12.25 -21.16
C THR A 77 -4.89 10.81 -21.34
N TRP A 78 -4.24 10.26 -20.32
CA TRP A 78 -3.54 8.99 -20.28
C TRP A 78 -2.39 8.89 -21.31
N GLU A 79 -1.85 10.06 -21.74
CA GLU A 79 -0.65 10.10 -22.57
C GLU A 79 0.54 9.47 -21.84
N PRO A 80 1.27 8.53 -22.48
CA PRO A 80 2.40 7.87 -21.83
C PRO A 80 3.69 8.68 -21.94
N HIS A 81 4.41 8.81 -20.82
CA HIS A 81 5.72 9.45 -20.73
C HIS A 81 6.75 8.46 -20.16
N VAL A 82 7.90 8.35 -20.81
CA VAL A 82 8.91 7.34 -20.45
C VAL A 82 9.81 7.86 -19.33
N ILE A 83 9.86 7.11 -18.21
CA ILE A 83 10.80 7.34 -17.11
C ILE A 83 12.15 6.67 -17.41
N VAL A 84 12.12 5.37 -17.69
CA VAL A 84 13.32 4.60 -18.10
C VAL A 84 12.97 3.63 -19.22
N SER A 85 13.96 3.32 -20.06
CA SER A 85 13.90 2.30 -21.10
C SER A 85 15.06 1.31 -20.96
N ASP A 86 15.01 0.20 -21.71
CA ASP A 86 16.04 -0.85 -21.72
C ASP A 86 16.34 -1.49 -20.35
N THR A 87 15.38 -1.42 -19.42
CA THR A 87 15.48 -1.99 -18.07
C THR A 87 14.75 -3.31 -18.00
N ARG A 88 15.43 -4.39 -17.63
CA ARG A 88 14.85 -5.74 -17.59
C ARG A 88 14.26 -6.06 -16.24
N GLY A 89 13.11 -6.76 -16.23
CA GLY A 89 12.57 -7.39 -15.03
C GLY A 89 12.31 -6.38 -13.92
N ILE A 90 11.60 -5.29 -14.22
CA ILE A 90 11.17 -4.33 -13.22
C ILE A 90 10.11 -5.01 -12.33
N VAL A 91 10.48 -5.33 -11.10
CA VAL A 91 9.60 -6.05 -10.17
C VAL A 91 8.85 -5.11 -9.25
N ASN A 92 9.48 -4.00 -8.84
CA ASN A 92 8.83 -3.03 -7.96
C ASN A 92 9.40 -1.62 -8.16
N LYS A 93 8.69 -0.65 -7.59
CA LYS A 93 9.06 0.76 -7.54
C LYS A 93 8.50 1.42 -6.30
N ALA A 94 9.05 2.55 -5.91
CA ALA A 94 8.50 3.44 -4.88
C ALA A 94 8.69 4.89 -5.34
N ILE A 95 7.70 5.73 -5.10
CA ILE A 95 7.62 7.09 -5.59
C ILE A 95 7.57 8.04 -4.40
N ALA A 96 8.41 9.05 -4.40
CA ALA A 96 8.35 10.16 -3.45
C ALA A 96 9.13 11.36 -3.99
N ASP A 97 8.68 12.56 -3.69
CA ASP A 97 9.45 13.79 -3.85
C ASP A 97 10.48 13.83 -2.70
N ILE A 98 11.73 13.41 -2.98
CA ILE A 98 12.77 13.25 -1.96
C ILE A 98 13.71 14.45 -1.91
N ASP A 99 13.66 15.38 -2.86
CA ASP A 99 14.47 16.59 -2.87
C ASP A 99 13.65 17.88 -2.72
N GLY A 100 12.31 17.78 -2.70
CA GLY A 100 11.38 18.87 -2.43
C GLY A 100 11.16 19.79 -3.62
N ASP A 101 11.43 19.36 -4.85
CA ASP A 101 11.22 20.16 -6.05
C ASP A 101 9.79 20.08 -6.61
N GLY A 102 8.93 19.22 -6.04
CA GLY A 102 7.53 19.02 -6.41
C GLY A 102 7.32 17.96 -7.50
N ILE A 103 8.39 17.36 -8.02
CA ILE A 103 8.34 16.26 -8.99
C ILE A 103 8.90 15.01 -8.32
N PRO A 104 8.12 13.94 -8.16
CA PRO A 104 8.58 12.79 -7.43
C PRO A 104 9.69 12.01 -8.14
N GLU A 105 10.67 11.55 -7.36
CA GLU A 105 11.66 10.57 -7.78
C GLU A 105 11.06 9.17 -7.73
N VAL A 106 11.66 8.28 -8.55
CA VAL A 106 11.26 6.87 -8.60
C VAL A 106 12.43 5.96 -8.24
N ALA A 107 12.31 5.26 -7.12
CA ALA A 107 13.16 4.11 -6.84
C ALA A 107 12.66 2.90 -7.63
N ILE A 108 13.55 2.18 -8.29
CA ILE A 108 13.21 1.04 -9.16
C ILE A 108 14.02 -0.18 -8.76
N GLN A 109 13.36 -1.32 -8.65
CA GLN A 109 14.00 -2.64 -8.53
C GLN A 109 13.86 -3.40 -9.83
N SER A 110 14.98 -3.83 -10.40
CA SER A 110 15.03 -4.44 -11.73
C SER A 110 15.97 -5.64 -11.79
N ALA A 111 15.99 -6.30 -12.93
CA ALA A 111 16.75 -7.53 -13.19
C ALA A 111 16.44 -8.62 -12.14
N PHE A 112 15.19 -8.68 -11.71
CA PHE A 112 14.68 -9.67 -10.76
C PHE A 112 14.52 -11.05 -11.41
N ALA A 113 14.84 -12.09 -10.65
CA ALA A 113 14.46 -13.47 -10.91
C ALA A 113 14.21 -14.21 -9.60
N MET A 114 13.31 -15.23 -9.61
CA MET A 114 12.99 -16.06 -8.43
C MET A 114 14.17 -16.88 -7.90
N GLN A 115 15.21 -17.07 -8.69
CA GLN A 115 16.44 -17.75 -8.29
C GLN A 115 17.57 -16.73 -8.22
N ALA A 116 18.24 -16.63 -7.09
CA ALA A 116 19.32 -15.67 -6.87
C ALA A 116 20.41 -15.75 -7.96
N ALA A 117 20.79 -16.96 -8.38
CA ALA A 117 21.79 -17.17 -9.44
C ALA A 117 21.44 -16.55 -10.81
N ASN A 118 20.17 -16.21 -11.03
CA ASN A 118 19.65 -15.61 -12.25
C ASN A 118 19.20 -14.13 -12.07
N SER A 119 19.31 -13.61 -10.84
CA SER A 119 18.89 -12.28 -10.46
C SER A 119 20.10 -11.38 -10.22
N GLU A 120 20.10 -10.20 -10.82
CA GLU A 120 21.10 -9.16 -10.50
C GLU A 120 20.64 -8.27 -9.35
N GLY A 121 19.30 -8.14 -9.14
CA GLY A 121 18.69 -7.37 -8.06
C GLY A 121 19.13 -5.92 -8.03
N ILE A 122 18.97 -5.21 -9.15
CA ILE A 122 19.48 -3.85 -9.30
C ILE A 122 18.51 -2.86 -8.70
N ASN A 123 19.00 -2.02 -7.79
CA ASN A 123 18.26 -0.92 -7.16
C ASN A 123 18.75 0.40 -7.75
N TRP A 124 17.83 1.19 -8.31
CA TRP A 124 18.08 2.49 -8.92
C TRP A 124 17.24 3.57 -8.25
N VAL A 125 17.70 4.81 -8.29
CA VAL A 125 16.86 6.00 -8.14
C VAL A 125 16.97 6.81 -9.42
N VAL A 126 15.83 7.22 -9.95
CA VAL A 126 15.76 8.04 -11.17
C VAL A 126 15.10 9.38 -10.86
N ARG A 127 15.64 10.46 -11.49
CA ARG A 127 15.25 11.85 -11.31
C ARG A 127 14.99 12.53 -12.64
N SER A 128 13.93 13.34 -12.71
CA SER A 128 13.55 14.09 -13.91
C SER A 128 14.46 15.28 -14.19
N GLY A 129 15.15 15.79 -13.17
CA GLY A 129 15.92 17.04 -13.26
C GLY A 129 15.05 18.27 -13.48
N GLY A 130 13.82 18.26 -12.96
CA GLY A 130 12.85 19.36 -13.04
C GLY A 130 12.03 19.39 -14.34
N ASN A 131 12.07 18.33 -15.15
CA ASN A 131 11.22 18.18 -16.34
C ASN A 131 10.73 16.73 -16.47
N PRO A 132 9.52 16.40 -16.01
CA PRO A 132 9.00 15.05 -15.99
C PRO A 132 8.76 14.45 -17.38
N GLU A 133 8.54 15.27 -18.40
CA GLU A 133 8.41 14.84 -19.80
C GLU A 133 9.76 14.63 -20.50
N GLY A 134 10.85 15.04 -19.84
CA GLY A 134 12.20 15.00 -20.38
C GLY A 134 12.90 13.66 -20.16
N THR A 135 14.22 13.70 -20.20
CA THR A 135 15.06 12.53 -19.95
C THR A 135 15.38 12.43 -18.47
N TRP A 136 15.05 11.30 -17.86
CA TRP A 136 15.34 11.00 -16.48
C TRP A 136 16.77 10.47 -16.30
N ALA A 137 17.44 10.91 -15.26
CA ALA A 137 18.77 10.45 -14.90
C ALA A 137 18.70 9.32 -13.90
N ALA A 138 19.29 8.17 -14.22
CA ALA A 138 19.31 6.99 -13.37
C ALA A 138 20.62 6.92 -12.57
N GLN A 139 20.50 6.73 -11.25
CA GLN A 139 21.60 6.49 -10.34
C GLN A 139 21.50 5.06 -9.79
N LEU A 140 22.54 4.25 -9.98
CA LEU A 140 22.65 2.95 -9.33
C LEU A 140 22.89 3.16 -7.83
N ILE A 141 22.05 2.51 -7.01
CA ILE A 141 22.16 2.54 -5.56
C ILE A 141 22.90 1.30 -5.08
N ASP A 142 22.39 0.12 -5.44
CA ASP A 142 22.93 -1.14 -4.96
C ASP A 142 22.57 -2.30 -5.88
N ARG A 143 23.22 -3.45 -5.64
CA ARG A 143 22.88 -4.75 -6.23
C ARG A 143 22.75 -5.77 -5.12
N PHE A 144 21.60 -6.37 -5.01
CA PHE A 144 21.37 -7.49 -4.11
C PHE A 144 20.41 -8.47 -4.78
N GLU A 145 20.82 -9.70 -4.90
CA GLU A 145 20.02 -10.75 -5.54
C GLU A 145 18.65 -10.84 -4.89
N THR A 146 17.63 -11.06 -5.69
CA THR A 146 16.24 -11.19 -5.24
C THR A 146 15.61 -9.94 -4.60
N SER A 147 16.21 -8.73 -4.73
CA SER A 147 15.51 -7.47 -4.40
C SER A 147 14.12 -7.46 -5.03
N HIS A 148 13.07 -7.24 -4.20
CA HIS A 148 11.68 -7.47 -4.62
C HIS A 148 10.71 -6.39 -4.16
N HIS A 149 10.90 -5.82 -2.98
CA HIS A 149 10.09 -4.73 -2.47
C HIS A 149 10.93 -3.54 -2.06
N VAL A 150 10.44 -2.35 -2.39
CA VAL A 150 11.07 -1.08 -2.06
C VAL A 150 10.02 -0.09 -1.56
N VAL A 151 10.37 0.74 -0.56
CA VAL A 151 9.49 1.77 -0.02
C VAL A 151 10.33 2.93 0.54
N TRP A 152 9.82 4.18 0.39
CA TRP A 152 10.38 5.36 1.02
C TRP A 152 9.80 5.55 2.43
N VAL A 153 10.67 5.77 3.42
CA VAL A 153 10.31 5.77 4.84
C VAL A 153 11.20 6.77 5.60
N ASP A 154 10.62 7.61 6.43
CA ASP A 154 11.37 8.46 7.39
C ASP A 154 11.63 7.64 8.67
N LEU A 155 12.71 6.85 8.67
CA LEU A 155 13.01 5.90 9.75
C LEU A 155 13.50 6.59 11.03
N ASP A 156 14.19 7.72 10.92
CA ASP A 156 14.78 8.38 12.07
C ASP A 156 14.08 9.68 12.50
N GLY A 157 13.06 10.11 11.75
CA GLY A 157 12.20 11.23 12.08
C GLY A 157 12.83 12.58 11.80
N ASP A 158 13.81 12.66 10.90
CA ASP A 158 14.48 13.90 10.52
C ASP A 158 13.83 14.60 9.32
N GLY A 159 12.87 13.95 8.67
CA GLY A 159 12.10 14.42 7.51
C GLY A 159 12.74 14.06 6.16
N ALA A 160 13.96 13.55 6.12
CA ALA A 160 14.53 12.95 4.92
C ALA A 160 14.07 11.47 4.82
N LEU A 161 13.79 11.00 3.61
CA LEU A 161 13.32 9.63 3.44
C LEU A 161 14.48 8.68 3.17
N GLU A 162 14.56 7.59 3.92
CA GLU A 162 15.40 6.44 3.60
C GLU A 162 14.69 5.53 2.61
N LEU A 163 15.47 4.85 1.76
CA LEU A 163 14.98 3.80 0.90
C LEU A 163 15.10 2.44 1.58
N VAL A 164 13.99 1.77 1.82
CA VAL A 164 13.99 0.39 2.37
C VAL A 164 13.88 -0.60 1.23
N ASN A 165 14.76 -1.62 1.21
CA ASN A 165 14.78 -2.73 0.26
C ASN A 165 14.58 -4.05 1.00
N ALA A 166 13.58 -4.83 0.58
CA ALA A 166 13.34 -6.19 1.05
C ALA A 166 13.49 -7.19 -0.10
N PRO A 167 14.57 -7.97 -0.14
CA PRO A 167 14.70 -9.12 -1.00
C PRO A 167 13.59 -10.14 -0.75
N LEU A 168 13.12 -10.81 -1.80
CA LEU A 168 12.06 -11.81 -1.69
C LEU A 168 12.46 -13.00 -0.81
N ILE A 169 13.69 -13.48 -0.97
CA ILE A 169 14.25 -14.67 -0.32
C ILE A 169 15.72 -14.47 -0.02
N GLY A 170 16.27 -15.25 0.90
CA GLY A 170 17.71 -15.35 1.09
C GLY A 170 18.42 -15.94 -0.15
N PRO A 171 19.68 -15.52 -0.44
CA PRO A 171 20.38 -15.90 -1.67
C PRO A 171 20.55 -17.41 -1.89
N GLY A 172 20.60 -18.20 -0.82
CA GLY A 172 20.69 -19.66 -0.85
C GLY A 172 19.35 -20.39 -0.95
N SER A 173 18.23 -19.68 -0.93
CA SER A 173 16.90 -20.27 -0.90
C SER A 173 16.42 -20.76 -2.25
N LEU A 174 15.74 -21.92 -2.26
CA LEU A 174 15.23 -22.59 -3.45
C LEU A 174 13.79 -23.06 -3.26
N ALA A 175 13.06 -23.14 -4.37
CA ALA A 175 11.73 -23.74 -4.38
C ALA A 175 11.80 -25.24 -3.95
N PRO A 176 10.73 -25.80 -3.35
CA PRO A 176 9.42 -25.18 -3.13
C PRO A 176 9.28 -24.43 -1.80
N THR A 177 10.17 -24.60 -0.84
CA THR A 177 10.02 -24.13 0.53
C THR A 177 10.67 -22.78 0.80
N TYR A 178 11.70 -22.41 0.04
CA TYR A 178 12.45 -21.14 0.18
C TYR A 178 12.98 -20.82 1.59
N ASP A 179 13.17 -21.85 2.43
CA ASP A 179 13.52 -21.74 3.85
C ASP A 179 14.98 -22.18 4.16
N GLN A 180 15.77 -22.42 3.11
CA GLN A 180 17.17 -22.90 3.26
C GLN A 180 18.12 -21.79 3.69
N ASP A 181 17.75 -20.53 3.39
CA ASP A 181 18.49 -19.34 3.75
C ASP A 181 17.53 -18.22 4.11
N SER A 182 17.81 -17.46 5.16
CA SER A 182 16.94 -16.39 5.62
C SER A 182 17.14 -15.11 4.83
N ALA A 183 16.08 -14.36 4.63
CA ALA A 183 16.12 -13.08 3.97
C ALA A 183 16.50 -11.96 4.95
N SER A 184 17.06 -10.88 4.39
CA SER A 184 17.40 -9.65 5.10
C SER A 184 16.49 -8.51 4.65
N VAL A 185 16.45 -7.43 5.43
CA VAL A 185 15.86 -6.15 5.03
C VAL A 185 16.91 -5.06 5.21
N PHE A 186 17.06 -4.22 4.20
CA PHE A 186 18.08 -3.18 4.13
C PHE A 186 17.45 -1.79 4.08
N TRP A 187 18.24 -0.77 4.45
CA TRP A 187 17.91 0.63 4.23
C TRP A 187 19.10 1.38 3.64
N TYR A 188 18.85 2.51 3.00
CA TYR A 188 19.84 3.38 2.38
C TYR A 188 19.49 4.83 2.66
N GLY A 189 20.42 5.59 3.26
CA GLY A 189 20.31 7.04 3.40
C GLY A 189 20.71 7.74 2.11
N GLN A 190 20.12 8.88 1.83
CA GLN A 190 20.31 9.59 0.56
C GLN A 190 21.70 10.23 0.37
N GLU A 191 22.47 10.46 1.47
CA GLU A 191 23.77 11.11 1.39
C GLU A 191 24.79 10.32 0.55
N ASN A 192 24.89 9.03 0.76
CA ASN A 192 25.93 8.19 0.18
C ASN A 192 25.40 6.85 -0.38
N TRP A 193 24.15 6.51 -0.09
CA TRP A 193 23.51 5.25 -0.43
C TRP A 193 24.21 4.02 0.14
N ASP A 194 24.91 4.17 1.27
CA ASP A 194 25.49 3.03 1.96
C ASP A 194 24.41 2.14 2.55
N ARG A 195 24.61 0.82 2.46
CA ARG A 195 23.65 -0.19 2.92
C ARG A 195 23.68 -0.29 4.43
N GLY A 196 22.58 0.07 5.10
CA GLY A 196 22.28 -0.29 6.48
C GLY A 196 21.43 -1.55 6.58
N ILE A 197 21.34 -2.15 7.76
CA ILE A 197 20.62 -3.39 8.00
C ILE A 197 19.48 -3.15 8.96
N ILE A 198 18.26 -3.53 8.56
CA ILE A 198 17.06 -3.58 9.41
C ILE A 198 16.90 -4.97 10.01
N ALA A 199 17.00 -6.01 9.17
CA ALA A 199 16.95 -7.41 9.56
C ALA A 199 18.12 -8.16 8.89
N ASP A 200 18.94 -8.86 9.69
CA ASP A 200 20.16 -9.52 9.21
C ASP A 200 19.95 -11.03 9.07
N ALA A 201 19.50 -11.45 7.89
CA ALA A 201 19.29 -12.86 7.54
C ALA A 201 18.51 -13.65 8.63
N ASP A 202 17.50 -13.00 9.22
CA ASP A 202 16.72 -13.58 10.33
C ASP A 202 15.25 -13.85 9.99
N ILE A 203 14.82 -13.54 8.75
CA ILE A 203 13.46 -13.79 8.29
C ILE A 203 13.45 -15.05 7.41
N PRO A 204 12.98 -16.19 7.93
CA PRO A 204 12.97 -17.45 7.17
C PRO A 204 11.95 -17.42 6.04
N GLY A 205 12.32 -17.96 4.90
CA GLY A 205 11.45 -18.11 3.73
C GLY A 205 11.29 -16.84 2.94
N VAL A 206 10.05 -16.53 2.55
CA VAL A 206 9.71 -15.42 1.66
C VAL A 206 9.35 -14.17 2.45
N ILE A 207 9.93 -13.03 2.06
CA ILE A 207 9.40 -11.69 2.37
C ILE A 207 8.63 -11.22 1.14
N HIS A 208 7.32 -11.05 1.26
CA HIS A 208 6.53 -10.72 0.08
C HIS A 208 6.05 -9.27 0.04
N ARG A 209 6.04 -8.55 1.18
CA ARG A 209 5.67 -7.13 1.23
C ARG A 209 6.38 -6.40 2.35
N VAL A 210 6.72 -5.15 2.07
CA VAL A 210 7.10 -4.15 3.07
C VAL A 210 6.19 -2.94 2.89
N ARG A 211 5.65 -2.42 4.00
CA ARG A 211 4.78 -1.24 4.00
C ARG A 211 5.20 -0.25 5.07
N LYS A 212 5.21 1.01 4.70
CA LYS A 212 5.35 2.11 5.65
C LYS A 212 4.09 2.25 6.50
N VAL A 213 4.28 2.49 7.81
CA VAL A 213 3.22 2.90 8.73
C VAL A 213 3.76 3.97 9.67
N SER A 214 2.93 4.97 10.00
CA SER A 214 3.28 6.07 10.89
C SER A 214 2.55 5.90 12.22
N TRP A 215 2.94 4.89 13.00
CA TRP A 215 2.29 4.55 14.28
C TRP A 215 3.00 5.16 15.48
N ASP A 216 4.28 5.50 15.33
CA ASP A 216 5.05 6.16 16.37
C ASP A 216 4.58 7.61 16.54
N THR A 217 4.31 7.99 17.78
CA THR A 217 3.95 9.37 18.15
C THR A 217 5.16 10.32 18.14
N GLY A 218 6.37 9.79 17.99
CA GLY A 218 7.63 10.54 17.91
C GLY A 218 7.93 11.13 16.53
N GLY A 219 7.07 10.87 15.53
CA GLY A 219 7.22 11.38 14.16
C GLY A 219 8.06 10.49 13.24
N ARG A 220 8.45 9.30 13.70
CA ARG A 220 9.15 8.30 12.88
C ARG A 220 8.16 7.38 12.18
N ASP A 221 8.52 7.00 10.98
CA ASP A 221 7.84 5.91 10.32
C ASP A 221 8.38 4.55 10.82
N GLN A 222 7.56 3.54 10.72
CA GLN A 222 7.87 2.14 10.98
C GLN A 222 7.56 1.32 9.73
N ILE A 223 8.04 0.09 9.67
CA ILE A 223 7.72 -0.81 8.56
C ILE A 223 7.01 -2.07 9.04
N LEU A 224 5.92 -2.41 8.37
CA LEU A 224 5.29 -3.72 8.43
C LEU A 224 5.93 -4.62 7.36
N VAL A 225 6.28 -5.83 7.76
CA VAL A 225 6.83 -6.86 6.88
C VAL A 225 5.91 -8.06 6.87
N ALA A 226 5.32 -8.37 5.70
CA ALA A 226 4.58 -9.61 5.48
C ALA A 226 5.51 -10.67 4.91
N SER A 227 5.60 -11.80 5.59
CA SER A 227 6.56 -12.87 5.29
C SER A 227 6.03 -14.26 5.64
N PHE A 228 6.81 -15.30 5.40
CA PHE A 228 6.53 -16.66 5.87
C PHE A 228 6.48 -16.79 7.40
N GLU A 229 7.14 -15.88 8.11
CA GLU A 229 7.05 -15.82 9.57
C GLU A 229 5.70 -15.25 10.05
N GLY A 230 5.02 -14.50 9.18
CA GLY A 230 3.79 -13.78 9.45
C GLY A 230 3.95 -12.28 9.22
N ILE A 231 3.47 -11.47 10.16
CA ILE A 231 3.52 -10.01 10.12
C ILE A 231 4.43 -9.50 11.23
N GLY A 232 5.52 -8.87 10.86
CA GLY A 232 6.46 -8.20 11.77
C GLY A 232 6.37 -6.68 11.64
N LEU A 233 6.46 -5.97 12.76
CA LEU A 233 6.65 -4.52 12.83
C LEU A 233 8.10 -4.23 13.22
N TYR A 234 8.77 -3.40 12.45
CA TYR A 234 10.13 -2.94 12.74
C TYR A 234 10.13 -1.44 13.04
N SER A 235 10.76 -1.09 14.14
CA SER A 235 10.89 0.29 14.64
C SER A 235 12.35 0.66 14.78
N ALA A 236 12.72 1.83 14.29
CA ALA A 236 14.09 2.34 14.41
C ALA A 236 14.31 3.06 15.74
N ASN A 237 15.50 2.89 16.30
CA ASN A 237 16.05 3.65 17.44
C ASN A 237 17.37 4.28 17.02
N GLY A 238 17.62 5.53 17.45
CA GLY A 238 18.80 6.30 17.02
C GLY A 238 18.54 7.09 15.74
N THR A 239 19.57 7.59 15.09
CA THR A 239 19.50 8.40 13.86
C THR A 239 20.69 8.10 12.96
N GLY A 240 20.51 8.27 11.63
CA GLY A 240 21.54 8.08 10.64
C GLY A 240 22.20 6.67 10.73
N ASP A 241 23.51 6.58 10.53
CA ASP A 241 24.27 5.31 10.57
C ASP A 241 24.24 4.60 11.94
N ALA A 242 23.81 5.28 13.00
CA ALA A 242 23.68 4.70 14.34
C ALA A 242 22.30 4.07 14.60
N MET A 243 21.42 4.03 13.62
CA MET A 243 20.11 3.38 13.76
C MET A 243 20.26 1.90 14.12
N THR A 244 19.43 1.47 15.05
CA THR A 244 19.21 0.07 15.41
C THR A 244 17.72 -0.23 15.32
N PHE A 245 17.35 -1.48 15.11
CA PHE A 245 15.97 -1.85 14.88
C PHE A 245 15.48 -2.86 15.90
N GLU A 246 14.24 -2.66 16.33
CA GLU A 246 13.50 -3.61 17.16
C GLU A 246 12.39 -4.23 16.31
N LYS A 247 12.19 -5.54 16.47
CA LYS A 247 11.15 -6.32 15.79
C LYS A 247 10.08 -6.74 16.80
N GLU A 248 8.84 -6.42 16.50
CA GLU A 248 7.65 -6.99 17.15
C GLU A 248 6.97 -7.95 16.18
N LEU A 249 6.75 -9.20 16.58
CA LEU A 249 5.96 -10.14 15.80
C LEU A 249 4.47 -9.94 16.14
N ILE A 250 3.73 -9.25 15.25
CA ILE A 250 2.29 -9.00 15.39
C ILE A 250 1.50 -10.30 15.30
N SER A 251 1.81 -11.13 14.31
CA SER A 251 1.12 -12.40 14.07
C SER A 251 2.00 -13.36 13.28
N ARG A 252 1.80 -14.66 13.50
CA ARG A 252 2.40 -15.71 12.66
C ARG A 252 1.65 -15.95 11.36
N GLY A 253 0.53 -15.25 11.14
CA GLY A 253 -0.31 -15.46 9.97
C GLY A 253 -0.85 -16.89 9.89
N HIS A 254 -0.95 -17.41 8.69
CA HIS A 254 -1.39 -18.79 8.45
C HIS A 254 -0.21 -19.77 8.61
N VAL A 255 -0.31 -20.72 9.52
CA VAL A 255 0.79 -21.64 9.89
C VAL A 255 0.65 -23.06 9.37
N GLU A 256 -0.50 -23.43 8.79
CA GLU A 256 -0.84 -24.82 8.44
C GLU A 256 -0.59 -25.18 6.96
N ALA A 257 -0.35 -24.23 6.09
CA ALA A 257 -0.34 -24.44 4.64
C ALA A 257 1.06 -24.57 4.02
N ALA A 258 2.00 -25.23 4.69
CA ALA A 258 3.34 -25.46 4.10
C ALA A 258 3.22 -26.12 2.70
N PRO A 259 4.01 -25.70 1.70
CA PRO A 259 5.17 -24.81 1.78
C PRO A 259 4.84 -23.30 1.76
N ARG A 260 3.58 -22.91 1.73
CA ARG A 260 3.14 -21.51 1.77
C ARG A 260 2.68 -21.17 3.19
N LEU A 261 3.30 -20.21 3.81
CA LEU A 261 3.10 -19.84 5.20
C LEU A 261 2.87 -18.34 5.36
N GLY A 262 2.58 -17.91 6.57
CA GLY A 262 2.56 -16.54 7.02
C GLY A 262 1.55 -15.65 6.29
N SER A 263 2.04 -14.56 5.75
CA SER A 263 1.24 -13.52 5.07
C SER A 263 1.83 -13.16 3.71
N SER A 264 0.95 -12.94 2.72
CA SER A 264 1.32 -12.41 1.40
C SER A 264 1.50 -10.90 1.44
N ASP A 265 0.54 -10.19 2.02
CA ASP A 265 0.57 -8.74 2.15
C ASP A 265 -0.17 -8.30 3.40
N VAL A 266 0.14 -7.10 3.89
CA VAL A 266 -0.51 -6.48 5.03
C VAL A 266 -0.72 -4.99 4.77
N GLY A 267 -1.92 -4.49 5.02
CA GLY A 267 -2.27 -3.08 5.03
C GLY A 267 -2.72 -2.64 6.41
N SER A 268 -2.64 -1.35 6.71
CA SER A 268 -3.10 -0.76 7.96
C SER A 268 -4.11 0.35 7.70
N GLY A 269 -5.15 0.40 8.52
CA GLY A 269 -6.16 1.45 8.49
C GLY A 269 -6.76 1.72 9.87
N MET A 270 -7.65 2.71 9.93
CA MET A 270 -8.37 3.06 11.15
C MET A 270 -9.85 2.69 11.00
N SER A 271 -10.44 2.15 12.04
CA SER A 271 -11.87 1.87 12.11
C SER A 271 -12.39 2.37 13.45
N ASN A 272 -13.28 3.39 13.43
CA ASN A 272 -13.81 4.03 14.64
C ASN A 272 -12.71 4.46 15.64
N GLY A 273 -11.59 5.00 15.13
CA GLY A 273 -10.46 5.43 15.96
C GLY A 273 -9.57 4.30 16.49
N GLN A 274 -9.85 3.04 16.14
CA GLN A 274 -9.01 1.89 16.45
C GLN A 274 -8.24 1.43 15.20
N ARG A 275 -7.01 1.02 15.39
CA ARG A 275 -6.18 0.48 14.30
C ARG A 275 -6.62 -0.93 13.96
N ILE A 276 -6.72 -1.20 12.65
CA ILE A 276 -6.91 -2.54 12.10
C ILE A 276 -5.83 -2.85 11.09
N LEU A 277 -5.56 -4.13 10.85
CA LEU A 277 -4.79 -4.60 9.72
C LEU A 277 -5.66 -5.50 8.84
N GLY A 278 -5.45 -5.36 7.53
CA GLY A 278 -5.94 -6.32 6.54
C GLY A 278 -4.78 -7.15 6.01
N SER A 279 -5.00 -8.42 5.74
CA SER A 279 -3.96 -9.31 5.21
C SER A 279 -4.55 -10.32 4.22
N VAL A 280 -3.72 -10.78 3.30
CA VAL A 280 -3.98 -11.98 2.49
C VAL A 280 -3.05 -13.09 2.95
N GLU A 281 -3.60 -14.27 3.26
CA GLU A 281 -2.87 -15.38 3.86
C GLU A 281 -3.29 -16.75 3.30
N PRO A 282 -2.37 -17.74 3.31
CA PRO A 282 -0.91 -17.59 3.41
C PRO A 282 -0.33 -16.89 2.18
N TRP A 283 0.98 -16.89 1.99
CA TRP A 283 1.63 -16.36 0.77
C TRP A 283 0.96 -16.87 -0.51
N HIS A 284 0.43 -15.96 -1.35
CA HIS A 284 -0.43 -16.24 -2.50
C HIS A 284 -1.60 -17.18 -2.13
N GLY A 285 -2.18 -16.94 -0.97
CA GLY A 285 -3.21 -17.79 -0.39
C GLY A 285 -4.63 -17.42 -0.76
N ASN A 286 -5.56 -17.96 0.03
CA ASN A 286 -6.99 -17.85 -0.22
C ASN A 286 -7.77 -17.11 0.87
N GLU A 287 -7.13 -16.77 1.99
CA GLU A 287 -7.79 -16.12 3.10
C GLU A 287 -7.59 -14.61 3.06
N VAL A 288 -8.66 -13.85 3.20
CA VAL A 288 -8.64 -12.44 3.54
C VAL A 288 -8.88 -12.33 5.04
N VAL A 289 -7.97 -11.67 5.72
CA VAL A 289 -7.88 -11.65 7.18
C VAL A 289 -7.95 -10.22 7.68
N VAL A 290 -8.71 -9.99 8.75
CA VAL A 290 -8.64 -8.77 9.55
C VAL A 290 -7.95 -9.07 10.88
N TYR A 291 -7.11 -8.14 11.31
CA TYR A 291 -6.54 -8.11 12.65
C TYR A 291 -7.07 -6.90 13.40
N THR A 292 -7.52 -7.15 14.63
CA THR A 292 -7.96 -6.12 15.56
C THR A 292 -7.17 -6.23 16.85
N GLU A 293 -6.81 -5.10 17.44
CA GLU A 293 -6.07 -5.07 18.69
C GLU A 293 -7.01 -5.00 19.90
N SER A 294 -6.79 -5.84 20.89
CA SER A 294 -7.43 -5.76 22.19
C SER A 294 -6.47 -6.19 23.30
N ASP A 295 -6.43 -5.44 24.40
CA ASP A 295 -5.56 -5.71 25.55
C ASP A 295 -4.06 -5.87 25.16
N GLY A 296 -3.59 -5.13 24.15
CA GLY A 296 -2.23 -5.20 23.65
C GLY A 296 -1.91 -6.46 22.84
N MET A 297 -2.93 -7.17 22.38
CA MET A 297 -2.79 -8.36 21.54
C MET A 297 -3.56 -8.20 20.22
N TRP A 298 -2.95 -8.65 19.15
CA TRP A 298 -3.59 -8.71 17.85
C TRP A 298 -4.38 -10.02 17.67
N ASN A 299 -5.66 -9.88 17.35
CA ASN A 299 -6.58 -11.00 17.14
C ASN A 299 -6.82 -11.21 15.66
N ARG A 300 -6.49 -12.40 15.17
CA ARG A 300 -6.64 -12.81 13.77
C ARG A 300 -8.06 -13.32 13.50
N ARG A 301 -8.71 -12.82 12.46
CA ARG A 301 -10.01 -13.30 11.99
C ARG A 301 -10.03 -13.42 10.47
N VAL A 302 -10.34 -14.60 9.95
CA VAL A 302 -10.64 -14.79 8.52
C VAL A 302 -12.02 -14.23 8.24
N ILE A 303 -12.12 -13.27 7.30
CA ILE A 303 -13.41 -12.69 6.88
C ILE A 303 -13.87 -13.26 5.54
N PHE A 304 -12.96 -13.86 4.77
CA PHE A 304 -13.25 -14.52 3.49
C PHE A 304 -12.15 -15.53 3.15
N ASP A 305 -12.52 -16.67 2.56
CA ASP A 305 -11.61 -17.76 2.18
C ASP A 305 -11.73 -18.15 0.69
N GLY A 306 -12.39 -17.28 -0.10
CA GLY A 306 -12.77 -17.58 -1.48
C GLY A 306 -11.84 -17.01 -2.56
N VAL A 307 -10.72 -16.33 -2.22
CA VAL A 307 -9.71 -15.98 -3.23
C VAL A 307 -8.90 -17.23 -3.62
N THR A 308 -8.32 -17.23 -4.80
CA THR A 308 -7.55 -18.41 -5.29
C THR A 308 -6.05 -18.20 -5.21
N SER A 309 -5.61 -16.97 -5.43
CA SER A 309 -4.20 -16.57 -5.38
C SER A 309 -4.14 -15.09 -5.00
N GLY A 310 -4.49 -14.83 -3.75
CA GLY A 310 -4.46 -13.48 -3.21
C GLY A 310 -3.03 -12.94 -3.20
N HIS A 311 -2.86 -11.71 -3.67
CA HIS A 311 -1.53 -11.15 -3.90
C HIS A 311 -1.29 -9.91 -3.05
N GLU A 312 -2.14 -8.89 -3.19
CA GLU A 312 -2.03 -7.63 -2.46
C GLU A 312 -3.32 -7.29 -1.72
N VAL A 313 -3.19 -6.43 -0.72
CA VAL A 313 -4.29 -5.88 0.06
C VAL A 313 -4.16 -4.37 0.19
N VAL A 314 -5.30 -3.66 0.09
CA VAL A 314 -5.43 -2.24 0.44
C VAL A 314 -6.38 -2.13 1.63
N VAL A 315 -6.06 -1.24 2.58
CA VAL A 315 -6.90 -0.97 3.75
C VAL A 315 -7.17 0.52 3.82
N VAL A 316 -8.38 0.92 3.44
CA VAL A 316 -8.77 2.34 3.27
C VAL A 316 -10.28 2.49 3.41
N ASP A 317 -10.76 3.63 3.90
CA ASP A 317 -12.18 3.96 3.93
C ASP A 317 -12.65 4.33 2.50
N LEU A 318 -13.49 3.50 1.90
CA LEU A 318 -14.02 3.68 0.55
C LEU A 318 -15.42 4.32 0.54
N ASN A 319 -16.15 4.21 1.66
CA ASN A 319 -17.54 4.65 1.72
C ASN A 319 -17.77 5.89 2.59
N GLY A 320 -16.71 6.47 3.14
CA GLY A 320 -16.73 7.71 3.91
C GLY A 320 -17.33 7.56 5.30
N ASP A 321 -17.26 6.37 5.91
CA ASP A 321 -17.89 6.08 7.19
C ASP A 321 -16.92 6.05 8.39
N ASP A 322 -15.67 6.51 8.19
CA ASP A 322 -14.55 6.51 9.14
C ASP A 322 -14.09 5.10 9.55
N ARG A 323 -14.44 4.07 8.76
CA ARG A 323 -13.96 2.72 8.97
C ARG A 323 -13.22 2.23 7.74
N ALA A 324 -11.98 1.80 7.93
CA ALA A 324 -11.20 1.27 6.82
C ALA A 324 -11.78 -0.06 6.33
N ASP A 325 -12.03 -0.11 5.03
CA ASP A 325 -12.43 -1.28 4.27
C ASP A 325 -11.20 -2.07 3.81
N ILE A 326 -11.39 -3.31 3.38
CA ILE A 326 -10.32 -4.15 2.87
C ILE A 326 -10.58 -4.46 1.40
N VAL A 327 -9.57 -4.18 0.56
CA VAL A 327 -9.56 -4.59 -0.85
C VAL A 327 -8.52 -5.69 -1.01
N ALA A 328 -8.90 -6.85 -1.53
CA ALA A 328 -7.98 -7.96 -1.81
C ALA A 328 -7.90 -8.25 -3.31
N ASN A 329 -6.67 -8.32 -3.82
CA ASN A 329 -6.41 -8.61 -5.22
C ASN A 329 -6.15 -10.10 -5.42
N ASP A 330 -6.78 -10.70 -6.44
CA ASP A 330 -6.56 -12.08 -6.85
C ASP A 330 -5.89 -12.10 -8.23
N ASN A 331 -4.63 -12.53 -8.28
CA ASN A 331 -3.84 -12.64 -9.49
C ASN A 331 -4.04 -13.97 -10.23
N SER A 332 -4.97 -14.79 -9.78
CA SER A 332 -5.29 -16.05 -10.44
C SER A 332 -5.80 -15.81 -11.87
N ARG A 333 -5.51 -16.77 -12.73
CA ARG A 333 -6.05 -16.78 -14.09
C ARG A 333 -6.86 -18.05 -14.27
N VAL A 334 -8.01 -17.93 -14.89
CA VAL A 334 -8.76 -19.10 -15.37
C VAL A 334 -7.98 -19.71 -16.53
N THR A 335 -7.22 -20.74 -16.24
CA THR A 335 -6.38 -21.45 -17.21
C THR A 335 -6.59 -22.96 -17.03
N THR A 336 -6.02 -23.76 -17.92
CA THR A 336 -6.03 -25.23 -17.80
C THR A 336 -5.39 -25.71 -16.49
N ASN A 337 -4.45 -24.93 -15.92
CA ASN A 337 -3.76 -25.24 -14.66
C ASN A 337 -4.49 -24.68 -13.43
N ARG A 338 -5.42 -23.73 -13.61
CA ARG A 338 -6.23 -23.09 -12.57
C ARG A 338 -7.66 -22.90 -13.05
N PRO A 339 -8.41 -23.98 -13.30
CA PRO A 339 -9.76 -23.90 -13.88
C PRO A 339 -10.78 -23.22 -12.96
N ASN A 340 -10.49 -23.17 -11.66
CA ASN A 340 -11.36 -22.56 -10.63
C ASN A 340 -10.81 -21.21 -10.15
N GLY A 341 -9.91 -20.56 -10.91
CA GLY A 341 -9.38 -19.26 -10.56
C GLY A 341 -10.49 -18.22 -10.38
N THR A 342 -10.31 -17.33 -9.42
CA THR A 342 -11.23 -16.23 -9.10
C THR A 342 -10.54 -14.89 -9.32
N PRO A 343 -10.15 -14.56 -10.58
CA PRO A 343 -9.40 -13.32 -10.83
C PRO A 343 -10.18 -12.11 -10.36
N GLY A 344 -9.47 -11.05 -10.00
CA GLY A 344 -10.09 -9.74 -9.85
C GLY A 344 -9.82 -8.99 -8.58
N VAL A 345 -10.77 -8.14 -8.23
CA VAL A 345 -10.73 -7.23 -7.09
C VAL A 345 -11.94 -7.47 -6.19
N HIS A 346 -11.66 -7.84 -4.95
CA HIS A 346 -12.62 -8.15 -3.91
C HIS A 346 -12.62 -7.04 -2.86
N VAL A 347 -13.77 -6.45 -2.58
CA VAL A 347 -13.95 -5.35 -1.63
C VAL A 347 -14.80 -5.83 -0.46
N PHE A 348 -14.33 -5.57 0.75
CA PHE A 348 -14.99 -5.91 2.00
C PHE A 348 -15.19 -4.65 2.81
N PHE A 349 -16.47 -4.24 2.97
CA PHE A 349 -16.83 -3.05 3.75
C PHE A 349 -16.90 -3.39 5.23
N SER A 350 -16.24 -2.55 6.04
CA SER A 350 -16.08 -2.76 7.47
C SER A 350 -17.40 -2.60 8.22
N PRO A 351 -17.77 -3.56 9.10
CA PRO A 351 -18.88 -3.37 10.03
C PRO A 351 -18.53 -2.37 11.13
N GLU A 352 -19.51 -2.00 11.97
CA GLU A 352 -19.29 -1.16 13.15
C GLU A 352 -18.26 -1.77 14.11
N ASP A 353 -18.27 -3.09 14.27
CA ASP A 353 -17.25 -3.84 15.01
C ASP A 353 -16.51 -4.78 14.06
N PRO A 354 -15.28 -4.44 13.61
CA PRO A 354 -14.53 -5.27 12.69
C PRO A 354 -14.09 -6.63 13.27
N ALA A 355 -14.06 -6.76 14.61
CA ALA A 355 -13.67 -7.99 15.27
C ALA A 355 -14.76 -9.07 15.20
N THR A 356 -16.04 -8.70 15.27
CA THR A 356 -17.16 -9.65 15.41
C THR A 356 -18.26 -9.47 14.37
N GLY A 357 -18.40 -8.26 13.78
CA GLY A 357 -19.45 -7.93 12.82
C GLY A 357 -19.29 -8.64 11.47
N GLU A 358 -20.35 -8.67 10.68
CA GLU A 358 -20.34 -9.26 9.35
C GLU A 358 -19.84 -8.22 8.33
N TRP A 359 -18.78 -8.55 7.61
CA TRP A 359 -18.21 -7.72 6.53
C TRP A 359 -19.07 -7.85 5.28
N SER A 360 -19.51 -6.72 4.72
CA SER A 360 -20.24 -6.69 3.46
C SER A 360 -19.26 -6.90 2.30
N TYR A 361 -19.64 -7.73 1.33
CA TYR A 361 -18.76 -8.12 0.23
C TYR A 361 -19.26 -7.64 -1.12
N SER A 362 -18.34 -7.12 -1.93
CA SER A 362 -18.54 -6.81 -3.34
C SER A 362 -17.34 -7.26 -4.17
N ARG A 363 -17.57 -7.73 -5.38
CA ARG A 363 -16.51 -8.05 -6.35
C ARG A 363 -16.63 -7.08 -7.51
N ILE A 364 -15.70 -6.13 -7.60
CA ILE A 364 -15.74 -5.05 -8.59
C ILE A 364 -15.05 -5.42 -9.91
N GLU A 365 -14.19 -6.45 -9.89
CA GLU A 365 -13.58 -7.04 -11.07
C GLU A 365 -13.71 -8.56 -11.03
N SER A 366 -14.11 -9.18 -12.12
CA SER A 366 -14.35 -10.63 -12.17
C SER A 366 -13.74 -11.34 -13.39
N GLU A 367 -13.13 -10.61 -14.30
CA GLU A 367 -12.61 -11.14 -15.56
C GLU A 367 -11.09 -11.03 -15.66
N ALA A 368 -10.52 -9.92 -15.17
CA ALA A 368 -9.09 -9.66 -15.22
C ALA A 368 -8.38 -10.07 -13.93
N ALA A 369 -7.25 -10.78 -14.06
CA ALA A 369 -6.36 -11.05 -12.94
C ALA A 369 -5.63 -9.75 -12.56
N MET A 370 -5.78 -9.31 -11.30
CA MET A 370 -5.15 -8.11 -10.76
C MET A 370 -4.12 -8.49 -9.70
N ASN A 371 -2.89 -8.01 -9.88
CA ASN A 371 -1.82 -8.25 -8.90
C ASN A 371 -1.93 -7.31 -7.72
N GLY A 372 -2.19 -6.03 -8.00
CA GLY A 372 -2.29 -5.01 -6.98
C GLY A 372 -3.15 -3.83 -7.40
N CYS A 373 -3.66 -3.13 -6.39
CA CYS A 373 -4.34 -1.86 -6.51
C CYS A 373 -3.72 -0.84 -5.56
N VAL A 374 -3.83 0.44 -5.91
CA VAL A 374 -3.54 1.56 -5.02
C VAL A 374 -4.76 2.47 -4.92
N PRO A 375 -5.00 3.08 -3.74
CA PRO A 375 -6.07 4.06 -3.58
C PRO A 375 -5.61 5.45 -4.03
N GLY A 376 -6.52 6.27 -4.53
CA GLY A 376 -6.32 7.68 -4.86
C GLY A 376 -7.60 8.32 -5.33
N ASP A 377 -7.79 9.61 -5.10
CA ASP A 377 -8.89 10.40 -5.66
C ASP A 377 -8.44 10.91 -7.04
N MET A 378 -8.77 10.15 -8.09
CA MET A 378 -8.25 10.36 -9.44
C MET A 378 -8.94 11.51 -10.18
N ASN A 379 -10.15 11.87 -9.78
CA ASN A 379 -10.98 12.89 -10.41
C ASN A 379 -11.28 14.09 -9.51
N GLN A 380 -10.70 14.12 -8.30
CA GLN A 380 -10.87 15.17 -7.28
C GLN A 380 -12.32 15.37 -6.85
N ASP A 381 -13.09 14.29 -6.78
CA ASP A 381 -14.49 14.34 -6.36
C ASP A 381 -14.69 14.06 -4.86
N GLY A 382 -13.60 13.73 -4.15
CA GLY A 382 -13.58 13.50 -2.71
C GLY A 382 -13.87 12.07 -2.32
N TRP A 383 -14.08 11.15 -3.27
CA TRP A 383 -14.15 9.71 -3.02
C TRP A 383 -12.81 9.03 -3.34
N THR A 384 -12.47 8.04 -2.55
CA THR A 384 -11.26 7.23 -2.82
C THR A 384 -11.56 6.23 -3.92
N ASP A 385 -10.86 6.38 -5.05
CA ASP A 385 -10.87 5.44 -6.17
C ASP A 385 -9.82 4.35 -5.98
N LEU A 386 -9.81 3.37 -6.89
CA LEU A 386 -8.79 2.32 -6.95
C LEU A 386 -8.17 2.28 -8.36
N VAL A 387 -6.86 2.32 -8.44
CA VAL A 387 -6.13 2.06 -9.70
C VAL A 387 -5.43 0.72 -9.58
N CYS A 388 -5.70 -0.18 -10.54
CA CYS A 388 -5.24 -1.56 -10.48
C CYS A 388 -4.50 -1.99 -11.74
N THR A 389 -3.56 -2.93 -11.59
CA THR A 389 -2.91 -3.61 -12.72
C THR A 389 -2.65 -5.07 -12.40
N GLY A 390 -2.41 -5.86 -13.43
CA GLY A 390 -2.07 -7.27 -13.24
C GLY A 390 -1.93 -8.05 -14.53
N GLY A 391 -1.91 -9.35 -14.38
CA GLY A 391 -1.82 -10.29 -15.50
C GLY A 391 -3.02 -10.27 -16.44
N GLY A 392 -4.07 -9.50 -16.15
CA GLY A 392 -5.22 -9.25 -17.02
C GLY A 392 -4.88 -8.43 -18.26
N GLY A 393 -3.74 -7.77 -18.30
CA GLY A 393 -3.23 -7.06 -19.47
C GLY A 393 -3.71 -5.61 -19.58
N VAL A 394 -4.11 -5.00 -18.48
CA VAL A 394 -4.66 -3.64 -18.43
C VAL A 394 -4.16 -2.90 -17.20
N ILE A 395 -4.05 -1.58 -17.31
CA ILE A 395 -4.09 -0.64 -16.19
C ILE A 395 -5.51 -0.11 -16.18
N ARG A 396 -6.20 -0.21 -15.03
CA ARG A 396 -7.61 0.13 -14.92
C ARG A 396 -7.87 0.96 -13.68
N TRP A 397 -8.61 2.04 -13.84
CA TRP A 397 -9.16 2.86 -12.79
C TRP A 397 -10.60 2.44 -12.51
N TYR A 398 -10.91 2.18 -11.26
CA TYR A 398 -12.26 1.95 -10.74
C TYR A 398 -12.68 3.21 -10.01
N GLU A 399 -13.43 4.07 -10.71
CA GLU A 399 -14.02 5.30 -10.19
C GLU A 399 -15.06 4.95 -9.14
N ASN A 400 -14.90 5.47 -7.95
CA ASN A 400 -15.85 5.33 -6.85
C ASN A 400 -16.97 6.38 -7.00
N LEU A 401 -18.14 5.94 -7.39
CA LEU A 401 -19.30 6.82 -7.61
C LEU A 401 -19.99 7.24 -6.30
N GLY A 402 -19.42 6.86 -5.16
CA GLY A 402 -20.00 7.13 -3.86
C GLY A 402 -21.30 6.37 -3.61
N GLN A 403 -22.05 6.85 -2.62
CA GLN A 403 -23.36 6.31 -2.30
C GLN A 403 -24.41 7.03 -3.16
N GLN A 404 -25.21 6.30 -3.92
CA GLN A 404 -26.15 6.85 -4.90
C GLN A 404 -27.25 7.75 -4.30
N ASP A 405 -27.45 7.73 -2.98
CA ASP A 405 -28.48 8.50 -2.28
C ASP A 405 -27.92 9.62 -1.38
N SER A 406 -26.62 9.88 -1.38
CA SER A 406 -26.02 10.96 -0.57
C SER A 406 -25.81 12.20 -1.44
N PRO A 407 -26.42 13.37 -1.10
CA PRO A 407 -26.06 14.62 -1.74
C PRO A 407 -24.62 14.99 -1.37
N ARG A 408 -23.82 15.29 -2.37
CA ARG A 408 -22.45 15.83 -2.24
C ARG A 408 -22.45 17.25 -1.69
#